data_3d8eba35933ad3a9248816f4915b5b5e
#
_entry.id   3d8eba35933ad3a9248816f4915b5b5e
#
_cell.length_a   1.000
_cell.length_b   1.000
_cell.length_c   1.000
_cell.angle_alpha   90.00
_cell.angle_beta   90.00
_cell.angle_gamma   90.00
#
_symmetry.space_group_name_H-M   'P 1'
#
loop_
_entity.id
_entity.type
_entity.pdbx_description
1 polymer ?
#
loop_
_entity_poly.entity_id
_entity_poly.type
_entity_poly.pdbx_seq_one_letter_code
_entity_poly.pdbx_strand_id
1 'polypeptide(L)'
;MASKARNLVVDLAAIIVIVLTFALWIIFFPQQYFLAAILLIIETLAYAMIYLERLKIDAREIALIAALAVLAIVGRALFYAIPQVKPTAAIVLIAGFALGKVPGTIVGILSMFLSNFIFGQSLATPFQMLGMGLVGFIAGFFSGLKAKKKLQLWHELVLGFILVFLGYGFIVDTGTVIFLYQSLGEVAVWGTYVSGFFFNLVHAVATVVFLLFLSPLLSTQLSRLCKKYGLFSLKVIK
;
A
#
# COMPACT_ATOMS: atom_id res chain seq x y z
N MET A 1 -5.88 4.26 28.03
CA MET A 1 -6.94 3.68 27.16
C MET A 1 -7.63 4.74 26.30
N ALA A 2 -8.03 5.91 26.81
CA ALA A 2 -8.72 6.97 26.07
C ALA A 2 -7.98 7.51 24.83
N SER A 3 -6.65 7.67 24.87
CA SER A 3 -5.85 8.17 23.74
C SER A 3 -5.85 7.18 22.54
N LYS A 4 -5.80 5.88 22.82
CA LYS A 4 -5.77 4.84 21.77
C LYS A 4 -7.13 4.68 21.08
N ALA A 5 -8.21 4.80 21.85
CA ALA A 5 -9.58 4.81 21.31
C ALA A 5 -9.84 6.06 20.47
N ARG A 6 -9.39 7.25 20.94
CA ARG A 6 -9.51 8.50 20.19
C ARG A 6 -8.78 8.45 18.84
N ASN A 7 -7.57 7.89 18.81
CA ASN A 7 -6.81 7.76 17.56
C ASN A 7 -7.52 6.82 16.58
N LEU A 8 -8.04 5.68 17.06
CA LEU A 8 -8.80 4.75 16.20
C LEU A 8 -10.05 5.42 15.61
N VAL A 9 -10.79 6.19 16.42
CA VAL A 9 -11.99 6.90 15.95
C VAL A 9 -11.63 7.93 14.88
N VAL A 10 -10.54 8.66 15.06
CA VAL A 10 -10.10 9.65 14.05
C VAL A 10 -9.63 8.97 12.76
N ASP A 11 -8.94 7.83 12.87
CA ASP A 11 -8.49 7.09 11.70
C ASP A 11 -9.67 6.49 10.92
N LEU A 12 -10.67 5.93 11.62
CA LEU A 12 -11.90 5.45 10.99
C LEU A 12 -12.71 6.60 10.36
N ALA A 13 -12.82 7.74 11.06
CA ALA A 13 -13.50 8.92 10.53
C ALA A 13 -12.83 9.45 9.26
N ALA A 14 -11.50 9.50 9.21
CA ALA A 14 -10.78 9.91 8.01
C ALA A 14 -11.02 8.97 6.82
N ILE A 15 -10.98 7.66 7.05
CA ILE A 15 -11.29 6.66 6.01
C ILE A 15 -12.74 6.84 5.52
N ILE A 16 -13.69 7.02 6.44
CA ILE A 16 -15.10 7.23 6.09
C ILE A 16 -15.24 8.51 5.25
N VAL A 17 -14.58 9.61 5.64
CA VAL A 17 -14.61 10.87 4.87
C VAL A 17 -14.09 10.65 3.46
N ILE A 18 -12.91 10.05 3.30
CA ILE A 18 -12.32 9.76 1.98
C ILE A 18 -13.27 8.95 1.12
N VAL A 19 -13.86 7.88 1.69
CA VAL A 19 -14.80 7.02 0.95
C VAL A 19 -16.08 7.76 0.59
N LEU A 20 -16.64 8.55 1.52
CA LEU A 20 -17.85 9.33 1.28
C LEU A 20 -17.63 10.44 0.25
N THR A 21 -16.52 11.18 0.34
CA THR A 21 -16.18 12.23 -0.63
C THR A 21 -16.11 11.64 -2.03
N PHE A 22 -15.44 10.49 -2.18
CA PHE A 22 -15.34 9.81 -3.46
C PHE A 22 -16.70 9.31 -3.96
N ALA A 23 -17.50 8.67 -3.10
CA ALA A 23 -18.83 8.18 -3.47
C ALA A 23 -19.77 9.32 -3.89
N LEU A 24 -19.79 10.40 -3.12
CA LEU A 24 -20.60 11.59 -3.44
C LEU A 24 -20.15 12.22 -4.75
N TRP A 25 -18.83 12.28 -4.99
CA TRP A 25 -18.33 12.84 -6.25
C TRP A 25 -18.77 12.03 -7.47
N ILE A 26 -18.69 10.69 -7.41
CA ILE A 26 -19.16 9.82 -8.48
C ILE A 26 -20.65 9.98 -8.72
N ILE A 27 -21.46 10.17 -7.69
CA ILE A 27 -22.91 10.32 -7.79
C ILE A 27 -23.29 11.67 -8.42
N PHE A 28 -22.69 12.77 -7.96
CA PHE A 28 -23.07 14.11 -8.39
C PHE A 28 -22.33 14.62 -9.62
N PHE A 29 -21.11 14.14 -9.87
CA PHE A 29 -20.24 14.57 -10.95
C PHE A 29 -19.66 13.39 -11.74
N PRO A 30 -20.49 12.50 -12.28
CA PRO A 30 -20.04 11.23 -12.84
C PRO A 30 -19.10 11.36 -14.06
N GLN A 31 -19.03 12.53 -14.69
CA GLN A 31 -18.14 12.76 -15.83
C GLN A 31 -16.79 13.39 -15.44
N GLN A 32 -16.58 13.73 -14.15
CA GLN A 32 -15.40 14.44 -13.69
C GLN A 32 -14.44 13.55 -12.86
N TYR A 33 -14.21 12.31 -13.33
CA TYR A 33 -13.36 11.35 -12.60
C TYR A 33 -11.94 11.84 -12.35
N PHE A 34 -11.40 12.67 -13.25
CA PHE A 34 -10.05 13.20 -13.08
C PHE A 34 -9.95 14.09 -11.84
N LEU A 35 -10.93 14.93 -11.60
CA LEU A 35 -10.98 15.77 -10.41
C LEU A 35 -11.21 14.93 -9.14
N ALA A 36 -12.05 13.90 -9.21
CA ALA A 36 -12.22 12.94 -8.11
C ALA A 36 -10.93 12.23 -7.76
N ALA A 37 -10.15 11.80 -8.76
CA ALA A 37 -8.86 11.15 -8.55
C ALA A 37 -7.84 12.09 -7.90
N ILE A 38 -7.77 13.35 -8.33
CA ILE A 38 -6.92 14.37 -7.72
C ILE A 38 -7.32 14.61 -6.25
N LEU A 39 -8.60 14.76 -5.99
CA LEU A 39 -9.10 14.97 -4.62
C LEU A 39 -8.73 13.81 -3.70
N LEU A 40 -8.94 12.57 -4.15
CA LEU A 40 -8.53 11.37 -3.42
C LEU A 40 -7.04 11.32 -3.11
N ILE A 41 -6.21 11.73 -4.07
CA ILE A 41 -4.76 11.80 -3.89
C ILE A 41 -4.44 12.81 -2.79
N ILE A 42 -5.03 14.01 -2.85
CA ILE A 42 -4.81 15.08 -1.88
C ILE A 42 -5.27 14.64 -0.49
N GLU A 43 -6.47 14.07 -0.36
CA GLU A 43 -7.00 13.58 0.93
C GLU A 43 -6.13 12.47 1.52
N THR A 44 -5.69 11.52 0.68
CA THR A 44 -4.83 10.41 1.12
C THR A 44 -3.46 10.91 1.59
N LEU A 45 -2.86 11.87 0.87
CA LEU A 45 -1.58 12.47 1.26
C LEU A 45 -1.72 13.34 2.51
N ALA A 46 -2.78 14.14 2.60
CA ALA A 46 -3.05 14.97 3.79
C ALA A 46 -3.25 14.09 5.04
N TYR A 47 -4.02 13.00 4.91
CA TYR A 47 -4.17 12.03 6.00
C TYR A 47 -2.83 11.39 6.39
N ALA A 48 -2.02 10.98 5.42
CA ALA A 48 -0.70 10.42 5.69
C ALA A 48 0.21 11.41 6.44
N MET A 49 0.20 12.68 6.06
CA MET A 49 0.97 13.75 6.75
C MET A 49 0.49 13.96 8.18
N ILE A 50 -0.83 14.13 8.39
CA ILE A 50 -1.43 14.28 9.72
C ILE A 50 -1.11 13.08 10.60
N TYR A 51 -1.13 11.88 10.02
CA TYR A 51 -0.84 10.65 10.74
C TYR A 51 0.64 10.58 11.15
N LEU A 52 1.57 11.01 10.29
CA LEU A 52 3.00 11.11 10.61
C LEU A 52 3.27 12.08 11.76
N GLU A 53 2.67 13.27 11.73
CA GLU A 53 2.82 14.27 12.78
C GLU A 53 2.32 13.76 14.14
N ARG A 54 1.18 13.05 14.18
CA ARG A 54 0.64 12.48 15.43
C ARG A 54 1.54 11.46 16.07
N LEU A 55 2.31 10.72 15.27
CA LEU A 55 3.18 9.65 15.77
C LEU A 55 4.52 10.14 16.27
N LYS A 56 4.83 11.44 16.10
CA LYS A 56 6.14 12.02 16.46
C LYS A 56 7.28 11.14 15.92
N ILE A 57 7.22 10.85 14.62
CA ILE A 57 8.20 10.02 13.93
C ILE A 57 9.53 10.79 13.88
N ASP A 58 10.62 10.14 14.24
CA ASP A 58 11.97 10.75 14.17
C ASP A 58 12.41 10.91 12.71
N ALA A 59 13.25 11.92 12.45
CA ALA A 59 13.81 12.17 11.11
C ALA A 59 14.50 10.95 10.50
N ARG A 60 15.13 10.11 11.32
CA ARG A 60 15.76 8.86 10.89
C ARG A 60 14.72 7.80 10.46
N GLU A 61 13.57 7.75 11.13
CA GLU A 61 12.46 6.87 10.77
C GLU A 61 11.86 7.32 9.43
N ILE A 62 11.70 8.63 9.22
CA ILE A 62 11.24 9.21 7.94
C ILE A 62 12.24 8.87 6.82
N ALA A 63 13.54 9.04 7.07
CA ALA A 63 14.58 8.70 6.09
C ALA A 63 14.54 7.21 5.70
N LEU A 64 14.28 6.31 6.65
CA LEU A 64 14.17 4.88 6.38
C LEU A 64 12.93 4.54 5.56
N ILE A 65 11.78 5.17 5.87
CA ILE A 65 10.53 5.05 5.08
C ILE A 65 10.77 5.55 3.64
N ALA A 66 11.40 6.71 3.49
CA ALA A 66 11.72 7.28 2.19
C ALA A 66 12.66 6.38 1.38
N ALA A 67 13.69 5.82 2.01
CA ALA A 67 14.61 4.89 1.36
C ALA A 67 13.90 3.62 0.85
N LEU A 68 12.97 3.07 1.62
CA LEU A 68 12.17 1.92 1.19
C LEU A 68 11.20 2.28 0.06
N ALA A 69 10.59 3.47 0.10
CA ALA A 69 9.75 3.95 -1.00
C ALA A 69 10.55 4.12 -2.28
N VAL A 70 11.74 4.73 -2.21
CA VAL A 70 12.66 4.86 -3.35
C VAL A 70 13.08 3.49 -3.88
N LEU A 71 13.42 2.54 -3.01
CA LEU A 71 13.76 1.17 -3.42
C LEU A 71 12.60 0.50 -4.18
N ALA A 72 11.36 0.70 -3.70
CA ALA A 72 10.16 0.18 -4.36
C ALA A 72 9.92 0.83 -5.74
N ILE A 73 10.15 2.16 -5.86
CA ILE A 73 10.03 2.91 -7.12
C ILE A 73 11.10 2.44 -8.13
N VAL A 74 12.36 2.39 -7.70
CA VAL A 74 13.47 1.94 -8.55
C VAL A 74 13.25 0.48 -8.98
N GLY A 75 12.83 -0.38 -8.06
CA GLY A 75 12.47 -1.76 -8.39
C GLY A 75 11.36 -1.84 -9.44
N ARG A 76 10.31 -0.99 -9.33
CA ARG A 76 9.26 -0.91 -10.34
C ARG A 76 9.80 -0.46 -11.70
N ALA A 77 10.74 0.47 -11.71
CA ALA A 77 11.35 0.98 -12.93
C ALA A 77 12.25 -0.05 -13.61
N LEU A 78 13.06 -0.78 -12.85
CA LEU A 78 13.94 -1.82 -13.39
C LEU A 78 13.18 -2.95 -14.09
N PHE A 79 12.00 -3.29 -13.59
CA PHE A 79 11.14 -4.33 -14.17
C PHE A 79 10.02 -3.74 -15.05
N TYR A 80 10.22 -2.55 -15.61
CA TYR A 80 9.19 -1.86 -16.41
C TYR A 80 8.69 -2.71 -17.58
N ALA A 81 9.63 -3.32 -18.32
CA ALA A 81 9.33 -4.07 -19.53
C ALA A 81 8.52 -5.36 -19.30
N ILE A 82 8.47 -5.86 -18.06
CA ILE A 82 7.75 -7.12 -17.75
C ILE A 82 6.43 -6.77 -17.07
N PRO A 83 5.28 -6.99 -17.74
CA PRO A 83 3.97 -6.70 -17.15
C PRO A 83 3.77 -7.44 -15.82
N GLN A 84 3.23 -6.73 -14.82
CA GLN A 84 2.89 -7.23 -13.47
C GLN A 84 4.07 -7.81 -12.65
N VAL A 85 5.25 -8.04 -13.21
CA VAL A 85 6.42 -8.54 -12.47
C VAL A 85 7.19 -7.36 -11.88
N LYS A 86 6.86 -6.99 -10.63
CA LYS A 86 7.44 -5.83 -9.93
C LYS A 86 7.76 -6.20 -8.47
N PRO A 87 8.93 -5.81 -7.93
CA PRO A 87 9.27 -6.04 -6.52
C PRO A 87 8.56 -5.10 -5.55
N THR A 88 7.81 -4.11 -6.04
CA THR A 88 7.20 -3.05 -5.26
C THR A 88 6.33 -3.59 -4.12
N ALA A 89 5.41 -4.52 -4.42
CA ALA A 89 4.52 -5.10 -3.41
C ALA A 89 5.30 -5.88 -2.35
N ALA A 90 6.34 -6.61 -2.74
CA ALA A 90 7.20 -7.32 -1.79
C ALA A 90 7.92 -6.35 -0.84
N ILE A 91 8.43 -5.23 -1.35
CA ILE A 91 9.11 -4.21 -0.53
C ILE A 91 8.13 -3.55 0.46
N VAL A 92 6.90 -3.24 0.01
CA VAL A 92 5.82 -2.71 0.85
C VAL A 92 5.44 -3.69 1.96
N LEU A 93 5.28 -4.97 1.63
CA LEU A 93 5.00 -6.04 2.60
C LEU A 93 6.13 -6.15 3.63
N ILE A 94 7.38 -6.15 3.19
CA ILE A 94 8.54 -6.20 4.08
C ILE A 94 8.58 -4.97 4.99
N ALA A 95 8.30 -3.77 4.47
CA ALA A 95 8.19 -2.56 5.29
C ALA A 95 7.11 -2.72 6.37
N GLY A 96 5.93 -3.25 6.03
CA GLY A 96 4.87 -3.55 6.97
C GLY A 96 5.29 -4.58 8.01
N PHE A 97 5.77 -5.75 7.60
CA PHE A 97 6.19 -6.82 8.50
C PHE A 97 7.34 -6.42 9.44
N ALA A 98 8.29 -5.63 8.96
CA ALA A 98 9.47 -5.27 9.73
C ALA A 98 9.28 -4.02 10.61
N LEU A 99 8.60 -2.99 10.09
CA LEU A 99 8.52 -1.67 10.72
C LEU A 99 7.14 -1.34 11.29
N GLY A 100 6.09 -2.07 10.89
CA GLY A 100 4.74 -1.88 11.39
C GLY A 100 3.80 -1.20 10.41
N LYS A 101 2.56 -0.97 10.86
CA LYS A 101 1.44 -0.51 10.04
C LYS A 101 1.73 0.80 9.30
N VAL A 102 2.20 1.80 10.04
CA VAL A 102 2.40 3.15 9.52
C VAL A 102 3.48 3.19 8.44
N PRO A 103 4.70 2.70 8.70
CA PRO A 103 5.73 2.67 7.67
C PRO A 103 5.28 1.88 6.43
N GLY A 104 4.65 0.71 6.62
CA GLY A 104 4.15 -0.10 5.51
C GLY A 104 3.13 0.65 4.66
N THR A 105 2.16 1.33 5.29
CA THR A 105 1.15 2.15 4.60
C THR A 105 1.80 3.26 3.78
N ILE A 106 2.71 4.02 4.41
CA ILE A 106 3.32 5.18 3.75
C ILE A 106 4.22 4.75 2.60
N VAL A 107 5.03 3.70 2.77
CA VAL A 107 5.83 3.14 1.68
C VAL A 107 4.92 2.71 0.53
N GLY A 108 3.78 2.06 0.81
CA GLY A 108 2.81 1.65 -0.20
C GLY A 108 2.21 2.83 -0.97
N ILE A 109 1.71 3.85 -0.27
CA ILE A 109 1.13 5.05 -0.87
C ILE A 109 2.16 5.79 -1.71
N LEU A 110 3.33 6.11 -1.12
CA LEU A 110 4.36 6.89 -1.78
C LEU A 110 4.97 6.16 -2.98
N SER A 111 5.17 4.84 -2.89
CA SER A 111 5.73 4.09 -4.01
C SER A 111 4.80 4.11 -5.23
N MET A 112 3.49 4.04 -5.05
CA MET A 112 2.53 4.14 -6.16
C MET A 112 2.45 5.57 -6.69
N PHE A 113 2.25 6.54 -5.81
CA PHE A 113 2.12 7.95 -6.20
C PHE A 113 3.33 8.45 -6.98
N LEU A 114 4.52 8.30 -6.39
CA LEU A 114 5.75 8.84 -6.98
C LEU A 114 6.19 8.06 -8.23
N SER A 115 6.03 6.74 -8.26
CA SER A 115 6.38 5.98 -9.46
C SER A 115 5.48 6.31 -10.65
N ASN A 116 4.23 6.71 -10.43
CA ASN A 116 3.33 7.10 -11.49
C ASN A 116 3.72 8.42 -12.17
N PHE A 117 4.61 9.25 -11.61
CA PHE A 117 5.23 10.34 -12.37
C PHE A 117 6.17 9.83 -13.47
N ILE A 118 6.71 8.62 -13.30
CA ILE A 118 7.57 7.97 -14.31
C ILE A 118 6.72 7.18 -15.31
N PHE A 119 5.69 6.48 -14.82
CA PHE A 119 4.88 5.53 -15.61
C PHE A 119 3.59 6.13 -16.16
N GLY A 120 3.26 7.36 -15.80
CA GLY A 120 2.03 8.07 -16.14
C GLY A 120 1.03 8.04 -14.98
N GLN A 121 0.58 9.24 -14.59
CA GLN A 121 -0.55 9.40 -13.68
C GLN A 121 -1.84 9.05 -14.41
N SER A 122 -2.73 8.34 -13.74
CA SER A 122 -4.00 7.91 -14.31
C SER A 122 -5.10 7.89 -13.25
N LEU A 123 -6.33 7.70 -13.68
CA LEU A 123 -7.47 7.52 -12.77
C LEU A 123 -7.35 6.28 -11.87
N ALA A 124 -6.49 5.33 -12.24
CA ALA A 124 -6.17 4.19 -11.39
C ALA A 124 -5.20 4.53 -10.24
N THR A 125 -4.47 5.66 -10.31
CA THR A 125 -3.47 6.03 -9.30
C THR A 125 -4.02 6.04 -7.87
N PRO A 126 -5.16 6.66 -7.54
CA PRO A 126 -5.68 6.64 -6.17
C PRO A 126 -6.00 5.24 -5.69
N PHE A 127 -6.53 4.36 -6.56
CA PHE A 127 -6.80 2.98 -6.20
C PHE A 127 -5.53 2.16 -6.00
N GLN A 128 -4.49 2.43 -6.79
CA GLN A 128 -3.18 1.83 -6.58
C GLN A 128 -2.56 2.28 -5.24
N MET A 129 -2.67 3.56 -4.90
CA MET A 129 -2.21 4.11 -3.61
C MET A 129 -2.97 3.46 -2.45
N LEU A 130 -4.30 3.43 -2.53
CA LEU A 130 -5.15 2.82 -1.52
C LEU A 130 -4.85 1.33 -1.35
N GLY A 131 -4.83 0.59 -2.45
CA GLY A 131 -4.60 -0.86 -2.43
C GLY A 131 -3.22 -1.20 -1.88
N MET A 132 -2.16 -0.51 -2.32
CA MET A 132 -0.81 -0.77 -1.86
C MET A 132 -0.59 -0.26 -0.43
N GLY A 133 -1.23 0.84 -0.05
CA GLY A 133 -1.25 1.33 1.33
C GLY A 133 -1.91 0.31 2.27
N LEU A 134 -3.04 -0.27 1.88
CA LEU A 134 -3.72 -1.33 2.65
C LEU A 134 -2.90 -2.61 2.76
N VAL A 135 -2.21 -3.02 1.69
CA VAL A 135 -1.28 -4.16 1.73
C VAL A 135 -0.22 -3.94 2.81
N GLY A 136 0.43 -2.76 2.82
CA GLY A 136 1.42 -2.39 3.83
C GLY A 136 0.83 -2.29 5.24
N PHE A 137 -0.37 -1.72 5.37
CA PHE A 137 -1.09 -1.60 6.63
C PHE A 137 -1.40 -2.97 7.24
N ILE A 138 -1.99 -3.87 6.46
CA ILE A 138 -2.35 -5.22 6.93
C ILE A 138 -1.10 -6.03 7.28
N ALA A 139 -0.06 -5.98 6.45
CA ALA A 139 1.23 -6.59 6.76
C ALA A 139 1.78 -6.11 8.11
N GLY A 140 1.59 -4.82 8.42
CA GLY A 140 2.04 -4.21 9.67
C GLY A 140 1.36 -4.74 10.94
N PHE A 141 0.19 -5.39 10.86
CA PHE A 141 -0.39 -6.08 12.02
C PHE A 141 0.45 -7.25 12.49
N PHE A 142 1.20 -7.85 11.58
CA PHE A 142 2.05 -9.01 11.86
C PHE A 142 3.47 -8.63 12.32
N SER A 143 3.79 -7.33 12.39
CA SER A 143 5.14 -6.85 12.79
C SER A 143 5.57 -7.35 14.17
N GLY A 144 4.64 -7.38 15.13
CA GLY A 144 4.92 -7.93 16.46
C GLY A 144 5.25 -9.42 16.45
N LEU A 145 4.64 -10.21 15.57
CA LEU A 145 4.97 -11.63 15.38
C LEU A 145 6.34 -11.80 14.70
N LYS A 146 6.64 -10.93 13.72
CA LYS A 146 7.95 -10.90 13.05
C LYS A 146 9.05 -10.58 14.05
N ALA A 147 8.88 -9.56 14.88
CA ALA A 147 9.83 -9.16 15.91
C ALA A 147 10.11 -10.29 16.93
N LYS A 148 9.10 -11.08 17.28
CA LYS A 148 9.20 -12.24 18.16
C LYS A 148 9.66 -13.52 17.44
N LYS A 149 10.04 -13.45 16.16
CA LYS A 149 10.41 -14.58 15.29
C LYS A 149 9.34 -15.68 15.15
N LYS A 150 8.07 -15.32 15.41
CA LYS A 150 6.93 -16.23 15.24
C LYS A 150 6.36 -16.21 13.83
N LEU A 151 6.63 -15.15 13.06
CA LEU A 151 6.28 -15.07 11.63
C LEU A 151 7.44 -15.62 10.80
N GLN A 152 7.25 -16.81 10.27
CA GLN A 152 8.24 -17.48 9.40
C GLN A 152 8.06 -17.00 7.94
N LEU A 153 9.07 -17.21 7.10
CA LEU A 153 9.05 -16.77 5.70
C LEU A 153 7.83 -17.28 4.94
N TRP A 154 7.45 -18.54 5.11
CA TRP A 154 6.30 -19.10 4.40
C TRP A 154 4.97 -18.39 4.74
N HIS A 155 4.80 -17.89 5.96
CA HIS A 155 3.62 -17.07 6.31
C HIS A 155 3.63 -15.74 5.53
N GLU A 156 4.81 -15.13 5.36
CA GLU A 156 4.94 -13.90 4.58
C GLU A 156 4.62 -14.14 3.10
N LEU A 157 5.05 -15.29 2.55
CA LEU A 157 4.75 -15.67 1.17
C LEU A 157 3.24 -15.86 0.97
N VAL A 158 2.58 -16.62 1.85
CA VAL A 158 1.13 -16.87 1.78
C VAL A 158 0.35 -15.57 1.97
N LEU A 159 0.67 -14.80 3.00
CA LEU A 159 0.03 -13.50 3.24
C LEU A 159 0.28 -12.54 2.08
N GLY A 160 1.49 -12.49 1.54
CA GLY A 160 1.83 -11.66 0.41
C GLY A 160 1.01 -12.02 -0.83
N PHE A 161 0.88 -13.31 -1.13
CA PHE A 161 0.03 -13.78 -2.23
C PHE A 161 -1.43 -13.32 -2.04
N ILE A 162 -2.03 -13.61 -0.89
CA ILE A 162 -3.43 -13.29 -0.61
C ILE A 162 -3.68 -11.77 -0.67
N LEU A 163 -2.82 -10.98 -0.02
CA LEU A 163 -2.98 -9.53 0.05
C LEU A 163 -2.83 -8.85 -1.31
N VAL A 164 -1.93 -9.37 -2.16
CA VAL A 164 -1.75 -8.80 -3.50
C VAL A 164 -2.82 -9.30 -4.45
N PHE A 165 -3.10 -10.59 -4.48
CA PHE A 165 -4.08 -11.17 -5.38
C PHE A 165 -5.50 -10.67 -5.11
N LEU A 166 -5.97 -10.82 -3.87
CA LEU A 166 -7.34 -10.45 -3.47
C LEU A 166 -7.43 -8.97 -3.06
N GLY A 167 -6.48 -8.46 -2.28
CA GLY A 167 -6.55 -7.11 -1.74
C GLY A 167 -6.23 -6.05 -2.79
N TYR A 168 -4.99 -5.98 -3.22
CA TYR A 168 -4.55 -4.98 -4.19
C TYR A 168 -5.26 -5.13 -5.53
N GLY A 169 -5.31 -6.35 -6.07
CA GLY A 169 -5.93 -6.63 -7.36
C GLY A 169 -7.39 -6.20 -7.38
N PHE A 170 -8.18 -6.65 -6.40
CA PHE A 170 -9.60 -6.29 -6.31
C PHE A 170 -9.83 -4.78 -6.24
N ILE A 171 -9.03 -4.04 -5.46
CA ILE A 171 -9.17 -2.58 -5.33
C ILE A 171 -8.88 -1.88 -6.66
N VAL A 172 -7.82 -2.27 -7.35
CA VAL A 172 -7.43 -1.66 -8.65
C VAL A 172 -8.44 -2.01 -9.74
N ASP A 173 -8.89 -3.25 -9.79
CA ASP A 173 -9.91 -3.70 -10.74
C ASP A 173 -11.24 -2.97 -10.49
N THR A 174 -11.66 -2.81 -9.24
CA THR A 174 -12.84 -2.03 -8.87
C THR A 174 -12.72 -0.58 -9.34
N GLY A 175 -11.56 0.05 -9.17
CA GLY A 175 -11.29 1.38 -9.69
C GLY A 175 -11.42 1.46 -11.21
N THR A 176 -10.93 0.44 -11.91
CA THR A 176 -11.06 0.33 -13.36
C THR A 176 -12.51 0.15 -13.81
N VAL A 177 -13.27 -0.70 -13.09
CA VAL A 177 -14.72 -0.89 -13.34
C VAL A 177 -15.47 0.43 -13.18
N ILE A 178 -15.27 1.16 -12.09
CA ILE A 178 -15.93 2.44 -11.83
C ILE A 178 -15.68 3.40 -12.99
N PHE A 179 -14.46 3.44 -13.51
CA PHE A 179 -14.10 4.30 -14.63
C PHE A 179 -14.74 3.88 -15.96
N LEU A 180 -14.75 2.59 -16.26
CA LEU A 180 -15.22 2.07 -17.53
C LEU A 180 -16.75 1.87 -17.59
N TYR A 181 -17.42 1.79 -16.44
CA TYR A 181 -18.84 1.41 -16.36
C TYR A 181 -19.75 2.34 -17.16
N GLN A 182 -19.47 3.61 -17.18
CA GLN A 182 -20.30 4.59 -17.93
C GLN A 182 -20.24 4.40 -19.44
N SER A 183 -19.11 3.89 -19.96
CA SER A 183 -18.95 3.68 -21.41
C SER A 183 -19.33 2.28 -21.86
N LEU A 184 -19.15 1.27 -21.00
CA LEU A 184 -19.28 -0.15 -21.35
C LEU A 184 -20.34 -0.90 -20.51
N GLY A 185 -20.93 -0.27 -19.49
CA GLY A 185 -21.93 -0.89 -18.64
C GLY A 185 -21.45 -2.19 -17.97
N GLU A 186 -22.30 -3.22 -17.97
CA GLU A 186 -21.98 -4.52 -17.36
C GLU A 186 -20.78 -5.23 -18.00
N VAL A 187 -20.48 -4.95 -19.27
CA VAL A 187 -19.31 -5.50 -19.98
C VAL A 187 -18.02 -5.03 -19.30
N ALA A 188 -17.98 -3.81 -18.75
CA ALA A 188 -16.84 -3.32 -18.00
C ALA A 188 -16.59 -4.15 -16.72
N VAL A 189 -17.64 -4.58 -16.04
CA VAL A 189 -17.54 -5.38 -14.82
C VAL A 189 -16.91 -6.72 -15.13
N TRP A 190 -17.55 -7.51 -15.97
CA TRP A 190 -17.08 -8.86 -16.30
C TRP A 190 -15.73 -8.85 -17.02
N GLY A 191 -15.55 -7.96 -18.01
CA GLY A 191 -14.30 -7.85 -18.76
C GLY A 191 -13.11 -7.49 -17.87
N THR A 192 -13.29 -6.57 -16.93
CA THR A 192 -12.21 -6.15 -16.02
C THR A 192 -11.84 -7.26 -15.03
N TYR A 193 -12.81 -7.87 -14.35
CA TYR A 193 -12.47 -8.89 -13.35
C TYR A 193 -11.94 -10.19 -13.98
N VAL A 194 -12.43 -10.58 -15.16
CA VAL A 194 -11.91 -11.77 -15.87
C VAL A 194 -10.50 -11.54 -16.37
N SER A 195 -10.23 -10.41 -17.01
CA SER A 195 -8.88 -10.06 -17.44
C SER A 195 -7.94 -9.81 -16.26
N GLY A 196 -8.44 -9.06 -15.25
CA GLY A 196 -7.72 -8.74 -14.03
C GLY A 196 -7.25 -9.98 -13.26
N PHE A 197 -8.01 -11.07 -13.28
CA PHE A 197 -7.64 -12.31 -12.60
C PHE A 197 -6.23 -12.79 -12.99
N PHE A 198 -5.94 -12.87 -14.28
CA PHE A 198 -4.62 -13.31 -14.75
C PHE A 198 -3.51 -12.30 -14.42
N PHE A 199 -3.77 -11.00 -14.58
CA PHE A 199 -2.82 -9.96 -14.23
C PHE A 199 -2.52 -9.96 -12.73
N ASN A 200 -3.53 -10.10 -11.89
CA ASN A 200 -3.39 -10.15 -10.44
C ASN A 200 -2.68 -11.43 -9.99
N LEU A 201 -2.94 -12.56 -10.65
CA LEU A 201 -2.24 -13.81 -10.38
C LEU A 201 -0.74 -13.70 -10.67
N VAL A 202 -0.37 -13.15 -11.83
CA VAL A 202 1.04 -12.92 -12.19
C VAL A 202 1.69 -11.99 -11.17
N HIS A 203 1.00 -10.90 -10.77
CA HIS A 203 1.52 -9.95 -9.77
C HIS A 203 1.72 -10.62 -8.40
N ALA A 204 0.77 -11.43 -7.96
CA ALA A 204 0.85 -12.13 -6.68
C ALA A 204 1.98 -13.17 -6.69
N VAL A 205 2.12 -13.96 -7.76
CA VAL A 205 3.22 -14.91 -7.91
C VAL A 205 4.57 -14.21 -7.96
N ALA A 206 4.69 -13.13 -8.74
CA ALA A 206 5.91 -12.32 -8.76
C ALA A 206 6.24 -11.76 -7.37
N THR A 207 5.23 -11.30 -6.62
CA THR A 207 5.42 -10.83 -5.25
C THR A 207 5.97 -11.93 -4.34
N VAL A 208 5.46 -13.16 -4.44
CA VAL A 208 5.98 -14.31 -3.70
C VAL A 208 7.45 -14.59 -4.04
N VAL A 209 7.79 -14.56 -5.32
CA VAL A 209 9.18 -14.75 -5.78
C VAL A 209 10.08 -13.65 -5.19
N PHE A 210 9.69 -12.39 -5.29
CA PHE A 210 10.48 -11.29 -4.71
C PHE A 210 10.56 -11.36 -3.18
N LEU A 211 9.49 -11.74 -2.48
CA LEU A 211 9.51 -11.95 -1.04
C LEU A 211 10.49 -13.05 -0.64
N LEU A 212 10.54 -14.15 -1.39
CA LEU A 212 11.44 -15.27 -1.11
C LEU A 212 12.91 -14.81 -1.02
N PHE A 213 13.33 -13.92 -1.93
CA PHE A 213 14.70 -13.42 -1.98
C PHE A 213 14.91 -12.17 -1.13
N LEU A 214 13.99 -11.21 -1.17
CA LEU A 214 14.19 -9.90 -0.53
C LEU A 214 13.86 -9.92 0.97
N SER A 215 12.89 -10.74 1.43
CA SER A 215 12.49 -10.67 2.84
C SER A 215 13.60 -11.09 3.81
N PRO A 216 14.34 -12.18 3.61
CA PRO A 216 15.46 -12.52 4.49
C PRO A 216 16.53 -11.44 4.54
N LEU A 217 16.85 -10.86 3.36
CA LEU A 217 17.89 -9.84 3.23
C LEU A 217 17.48 -8.52 3.89
N LEU A 218 16.37 -7.94 3.46
CA LEU A 218 15.92 -6.62 3.92
C LEU A 218 15.47 -6.66 5.39
N SER A 219 14.74 -7.70 5.82
CA SER A 219 14.31 -7.83 7.22
C SER A 219 15.51 -7.89 8.18
N THR A 220 16.59 -8.53 7.79
CA THR A 220 17.82 -8.58 8.60
C THR A 220 18.46 -7.20 8.72
N GLN A 221 18.58 -6.47 7.60
CA GLN A 221 19.15 -5.12 7.60
C GLN A 221 18.28 -4.13 8.37
N LEU A 222 16.95 -4.16 8.15
CA LEU A 222 15.99 -3.32 8.85
C LEU A 222 16.05 -3.57 10.37
N SER A 223 16.08 -4.84 10.78
CA SER A 223 16.21 -5.19 12.20
C SER A 223 17.51 -4.68 12.84
N ARG A 224 18.63 -4.74 12.10
CA ARG A 224 19.90 -4.17 12.56
C ARG A 224 19.85 -2.66 12.72
N LEU A 225 19.29 -1.95 11.72
CA LEU A 225 19.15 -0.50 11.75
C LEU A 225 18.22 -0.06 12.90
N CYS A 226 17.07 -0.72 13.06
CA CYS A 226 16.14 -0.41 14.14
C CYS A 226 16.77 -0.59 15.52
N LYS A 227 17.54 -1.67 15.73
CA LYS A 227 18.25 -1.90 16.99
C LYS A 227 19.37 -0.90 17.22
N LYS A 228 20.19 -0.61 16.19
CA LYS A 228 21.32 0.32 16.31
C LYS A 228 20.90 1.74 16.64
N TYR A 229 19.80 2.21 16.07
CA TYR A 229 19.34 3.59 16.20
C TYR A 229 18.08 3.76 17.05
N GLY A 230 17.58 2.69 17.66
CA GLY A 230 16.38 2.74 18.53
C GLY A 230 15.09 3.10 17.76
N LEU A 231 15.03 2.80 16.44
CA LEU A 231 13.90 3.18 15.59
C LEU A 231 12.71 2.25 15.83
N PHE A 232 11.50 2.78 15.79
CA PHE A 232 10.22 2.07 15.91
C PHE A 232 10.08 1.16 17.16
N SER A 233 11.15 0.94 17.92
CA SER A 233 11.25 -0.08 18.97
C SER A 233 10.42 0.19 20.23
N LEU A 234 10.05 1.46 20.47
CA LEU A 234 9.24 1.87 21.64
C LEU A 234 7.75 2.06 21.36
N LYS A 235 7.35 2.05 20.08
CA LYS A 235 5.95 2.34 19.67
C LYS A 235 5.13 1.07 19.41
N VAL A 236 5.77 -0.08 19.19
CA VAL A 236 5.11 -1.35 18.85
C VAL A 236 4.79 -2.21 20.08
N ILE A 237 5.40 -1.92 21.25
CA ILE A 237 5.27 -2.74 22.47
C ILE A 237 4.29 -2.12 23.50
N LYS A 238 3.71 -0.97 23.22
CA LYS A 238 2.61 -0.39 23.97
C LYS A 238 1.33 -0.43 23.13
#